data_d4a29dd22978b20aa4e45d5926cb0d81
#
_entry.id   d4a29dd22978b20aa4e45d5926cb0d81
#
_cell.length_a   1.000
_cell.length_b   1.000
_cell.length_c   1.000
_cell.angle_alpha   90.00
_cell.angle_beta   90.00
_cell.angle_gamma   90.00
#
_symmetry.space_group_name_H-M   'P 1'
#
loop_
_entity.id
_entity.type
_entity.pdbx_description
1 polymer ?
#
loop_
_entity_poly.entity_id
_entity_poly.type
_entity_poly.pdbx_seq_one_letter_code
_entity_poly.pdbx_strand_id
1 'polypeptide(L)'
;MTRGLVTAGVALFAVAALAACGSKTSDKKSEDKTIDELKISFVPSRNPDDIAVATKPMASLLQDELKKQGYTVKKVDVTVGTNFEAVGEALASGAADVGYGVPGSTYALYKDDVNVILTATRAGLNKDSSDAKDWNDGKATEPTDKQATSYRSILVTGPSEKGQALAKKVNAGEKLTWNDLKDANWGLSSTTSAAGYVYPSLWLNDNFKHTVTDLAHTVTIDSYGSGLARLASGQIDVLPMYADARRDFADAWTSTYGQKESIWAETNVIGVTPAIYNDGILVSKESKIMTPEFQKALKAAIKDMGTTEDGKKVLAVYSHKGYKDAKESDYKSEFAAEQLSQKNAK
;
A
#
# COMPACT_ATOMS: atom_id res chain seq x y z
N MET A 1 63.02 17.74 56.77
CA MET A 1 64.04 16.82 57.25
C MET A 1 64.06 15.60 56.38
N THR A 2 65.15 15.48 55.67
CA THR A 2 65.91 14.30 55.23
C THR A 2 65.18 13.33 54.27
N ARG A 3 65.51 13.39 52.96
CA ARG A 3 66.65 12.79 52.23
C ARG A 3 66.60 11.27 52.16
N GLY A 4 66.67 10.76 50.93
CA GLY A 4 67.03 9.41 50.56
C GLY A 4 66.91 9.13 49.11
N LEU A 5 67.90 9.53 48.33
CA LEU A 5 68.20 9.10 46.95
C LEU A 5 68.95 7.75 47.02
N VAL A 6 68.79 6.87 46.02
CA VAL A 6 69.82 6.01 45.38
C VAL A 6 69.16 5.27 44.19
N THR A 7 69.40 5.63 42.97
CA THR A 7 70.33 5.21 41.89
C THR A 7 70.30 3.75 41.45
N ALA A 8 69.92 3.62 40.18
CA ALA A 8 70.60 3.05 39.00
C ALA A 8 70.74 1.52 38.88
N GLY A 9 70.42 1.07 37.68
CA GLY A 9 70.76 -0.25 37.18
C GLY A 9 70.20 -0.44 35.72
N VAL A 10 71.00 0.02 34.77
CA VAL A 10 70.85 -0.24 33.33
C VAL A 10 71.29 -1.67 33.06
N ALA A 11 70.48 -2.41 32.26
CA ALA A 11 70.96 -3.56 31.55
C ALA A 11 70.19 -3.65 30.20
N LEU A 12 70.84 -3.25 29.14
CA LEU A 12 70.47 -3.57 27.72
C LEU A 12 70.67 -5.07 27.51
N PHE A 13 69.64 -5.70 26.94
CA PHE A 13 69.82 -6.86 26.09
C PHE A 13 68.95 -6.71 24.83
N ALA A 14 69.63 -6.47 23.75
CA ALA A 14 69.05 -6.55 22.42
C ALA A 14 69.05 -8.04 21.99
N VAL A 15 67.90 -8.53 21.56
CA VAL A 15 67.82 -9.75 20.74
C VAL A 15 66.86 -9.53 19.59
N ALA A 16 67.35 -9.91 18.48
CA ALA A 16 66.92 -9.63 17.12
C ALA A 16 65.52 -10.14 16.76
N ALA A 17 65.00 -9.45 15.74
CA ALA A 17 63.80 -9.73 15.01
C ALA A 17 63.72 -11.14 14.39
N LEU A 18 62.52 -11.69 14.34
CA LEU A 18 62.05 -12.58 13.31
C LEU A 18 60.64 -12.16 12.95
N ALA A 19 60.53 -11.51 11.82
CA ALA A 19 59.29 -11.19 11.16
C ALA A 19 58.61 -12.50 10.71
N ALA A 20 57.46 -12.81 11.31
CA ALA A 20 56.50 -13.74 10.71
C ALA A 20 55.24 -12.94 10.37
N CYS A 21 55.16 -12.55 9.10
CA CYS A 21 53.93 -12.11 8.49
C CYS A 21 52.92 -13.26 8.53
N GLY A 22 52.13 -13.30 9.58
CA GLY A 22 50.89 -14.05 9.64
C GLY A 22 49.74 -13.07 9.39
N SER A 23 49.31 -12.92 8.16
CA SER A 23 48.06 -12.28 7.82
C SER A 23 46.93 -13.09 8.47
N LYS A 24 46.53 -12.70 9.67
CA LYS A 24 45.21 -13.07 10.21
C LYS A 24 44.20 -12.34 9.40
N THR A 25 43.71 -12.96 8.35
CA THR A 25 42.34 -12.74 7.86
C THR A 25 41.44 -13.00 9.04
N SER A 26 41.02 -11.95 9.70
CA SER A 26 39.90 -12.00 10.63
C SER A 26 38.66 -12.28 9.80
N ASP A 27 38.36 -13.56 9.61
CA ASP A 27 37.00 -13.97 9.35
C ASP A 27 36.15 -13.43 10.50
N LYS A 28 35.55 -12.27 10.30
CA LYS A 28 34.41 -11.84 11.07
C LYS A 28 33.32 -12.88 10.80
N LYS A 29 33.28 -13.98 11.54
CA LYS A 29 32.05 -14.72 11.75
C LYS A 29 31.03 -13.67 12.17
N SER A 30 30.07 -13.37 11.30
CA SER A 30 28.90 -12.61 11.71
C SER A 30 28.29 -13.40 12.85
N GLU A 31 28.23 -12.81 14.05
CA GLU A 31 27.47 -13.40 15.16
C GLU A 31 26.03 -13.56 14.65
N ASP A 32 25.59 -14.81 14.56
CA ASP A 32 24.25 -15.17 14.09
C ASP A 32 23.26 -14.64 15.15
N LYS A 33 22.53 -13.58 14.77
CA LYS A 33 21.62 -12.91 15.69
C LYS A 33 20.35 -13.74 15.82
N THR A 34 20.15 -14.33 17.00
CA THR A 34 19.00 -15.20 17.28
C THR A 34 17.80 -14.39 17.78
N ILE A 35 16.63 -14.63 17.18
CA ILE A 35 15.32 -14.11 17.58
C ILE A 35 14.45 -15.32 17.94
N ASP A 36 13.85 -15.30 19.14
CA ASP A 36 13.05 -16.43 19.61
C ASP A 36 11.74 -16.55 18.85
N GLU A 37 11.04 -15.42 18.65
CA GLU A 37 9.75 -15.38 17.95
C GLU A 37 9.59 -14.09 17.16
N LEU A 38 9.04 -14.20 15.94
CA LEU A 38 8.59 -13.10 15.08
C LEU A 38 7.09 -13.27 14.83
N LYS A 39 6.28 -12.31 15.29
CA LYS A 39 4.82 -12.33 15.20
C LYS A 39 4.35 -11.47 14.05
N ILE A 40 3.64 -12.09 13.09
CA ILE A 40 3.12 -11.44 11.89
C ILE A 40 1.60 -11.51 11.92
N SER A 41 0.93 -10.38 11.79
CA SER A 41 -0.52 -10.28 11.70
C SER A 41 -0.94 -9.81 10.31
N PHE A 42 -1.72 -10.64 9.61
CA PHE A 42 -2.31 -10.33 8.31
C PHE A 42 -3.64 -9.59 8.49
N VAL A 43 -3.91 -8.60 7.65
CA VAL A 43 -5.24 -7.97 7.63
C VAL A 43 -6.27 -8.89 6.94
N PRO A 44 -7.53 -8.94 7.43
CA PRO A 44 -8.57 -9.79 6.85
C PRO A 44 -9.26 -9.13 5.65
N SER A 45 -8.50 -8.75 4.62
CA SER A 45 -9.06 -8.16 3.39
C SER A 45 -9.73 -9.18 2.46
N ARG A 46 -9.62 -10.46 2.78
CA ARG A 46 -10.29 -11.60 2.16
C ARG A 46 -10.77 -12.55 3.25
N ASN A 47 -11.39 -13.68 2.85
CA ASN A 47 -11.78 -14.70 3.83
C ASN A 47 -10.56 -15.12 4.67
N PRO A 48 -10.63 -15.04 6.02
CA PRO A 48 -9.52 -15.35 6.90
C PRO A 48 -8.96 -16.77 6.72
N ASP A 49 -9.81 -17.76 6.44
CA ASP A 49 -9.37 -19.14 6.21
C ASP A 49 -8.55 -19.26 4.93
N ASP A 50 -8.92 -18.54 3.87
CA ASP A 50 -8.18 -18.51 2.61
C ASP A 50 -6.79 -17.86 2.82
N ILE A 51 -6.73 -16.78 3.60
CA ILE A 51 -5.47 -16.14 3.98
C ILE A 51 -4.60 -17.12 4.78
N ALA A 52 -5.17 -17.75 5.81
CA ALA A 52 -4.45 -18.68 6.67
C ALA A 52 -3.89 -19.88 5.87
N VAL A 53 -4.63 -20.40 4.89
CA VAL A 53 -4.16 -21.47 4.00
C VAL A 53 -3.04 -21.00 3.09
N ALA A 54 -3.22 -19.84 2.43
CA ALA A 54 -2.24 -19.30 1.48
C ALA A 54 -0.91 -18.89 2.16
N THR A 55 -0.96 -18.49 3.43
CA THR A 55 0.21 -18.03 4.17
C THR A 55 0.95 -19.12 4.94
N LYS A 56 0.45 -20.37 4.96
CA LYS A 56 1.13 -21.50 5.62
C LYS A 56 2.63 -21.63 5.30
N PRO A 57 3.09 -21.50 4.05
CA PRO A 57 4.51 -21.63 3.74
C PRO A 57 5.35 -20.43 4.17
N MET A 58 4.73 -19.31 4.55
CA MET A 58 5.44 -18.04 4.82
C MET A 58 6.43 -18.18 5.97
N ALA A 59 6.07 -18.90 7.03
CA ALA A 59 6.93 -19.04 8.20
C ALA A 59 8.29 -19.63 7.85
N SER A 60 8.32 -20.79 7.16
CA SER A 60 9.56 -21.44 6.75
C SER A 60 10.32 -20.62 5.70
N LEU A 61 9.63 -20.07 4.71
CA LEU A 61 10.25 -19.23 3.67
C LEU A 61 10.94 -18.02 4.29
N LEU A 62 10.28 -17.34 5.23
CA LEU A 62 10.84 -16.16 5.86
C LEU A 62 12.01 -16.50 6.79
N GLN A 63 11.94 -17.63 7.52
CA GLN A 63 13.06 -18.14 8.33
C GLN A 63 14.30 -18.41 7.45
N ASP A 64 14.12 -19.05 6.29
CA ASP A 64 15.20 -19.34 5.35
C ASP A 64 15.83 -18.06 4.78
N GLU A 65 15.01 -17.09 4.39
CA GLU A 65 15.51 -15.82 3.85
C GLU A 65 16.18 -14.97 4.94
N LEU A 66 15.64 -14.92 6.17
CA LEU A 66 16.27 -14.21 7.29
C LEU A 66 17.61 -14.84 7.68
N LYS A 67 17.74 -16.17 7.59
CA LYS A 67 19.02 -16.86 7.82
C LYS A 67 20.10 -16.42 6.82
N LYS A 68 19.74 -16.19 5.56
CA LYS A 68 20.68 -15.63 4.56
C LYS A 68 21.10 -14.19 4.91
N GLN A 69 20.27 -13.47 5.67
CA GLN A 69 20.56 -12.12 6.17
C GLN A 69 21.30 -12.13 7.53
N GLY A 70 21.71 -13.31 8.04
CA GLY A 70 22.46 -13.45 9.30
C GLY A 70 21.57 -13.44 10.55
N TYR A 71 20.29 -13.79 10.45
CA TYR A 71 19.36 -13.90 11.57
C TYR A 71 18.76 -15.30 11.64
N THR A 72 18.88 -15.92 12.82
CA THR A 72 18.19 -17.18 13.14
C THR A 72 16.89 -16.86 13.89
N VAL A 73 15.74 -16.98 13.23
CA VAL A 73 14.42 -16.83 13.85
C VAL A 73 13.90 -18.23 14.21
N LYS A 74 13.73 -18.54 15.50
CA LYS A 74 13.32 -19.89 15.96
C LYS A 74 11.87 -20.20 15.60
N LYS A 75 10.97 -19.21 15.75
CA LYS A 75 9.55 -19.32 15.43
C LYS A 75 9.07 -18.09 14.65
N VAL A 76 8.35 -18.29 13.57
CA VAL A 76 7.53 -17.26 12.93
C VAL A 76 6.07 -17.62 13.16
N ASP A 77 5.37 -16.76 13.89
CA ASP A 77 3.96 -16.90 14.22
C ASP A 77 3.13 -16.05 13.26
N VAL A 78 2.29 -16.70 12.46
CA VAL A 78 1.47 -16.02 11.45
C VAL A 78 0.01 -16.13 11.84
N THR A 79 -0.62 -14.97 12.04
CA THR A 79 -2.03 -14.86 12.42
C THR A 79 -2.79 -13.99 11.42
N VAL A 80 -4.12 -14.12 11.41
CA VAL A 80 -5.02 -13.22 10.68
C VAL A 80 -5.83 -12.44 11.69
N GLY A 81 -5.82 -11.11 11.60
CA GLY A 81 -6.60 -10.25 12.48
C GLY A 81 -8.10 -10.41 12.26
N THR A 82 -8.89 -10.01 13.24
CA THR A 82 -10.36 -10.05 13.15
C THR A 82 -10.94 -8.92 12.30
N ASN A 83 -10.25 -7.78 12.25
CA ASN A 83 -10.53 -6.62 11.41
C ASN A 83 -9.24 -5.81 11.20
N PHE A 84 -9.30 -4.74 10.42
CA PHE A 84 -8.13 -3.89 10.11
C PHE A 84 -7.61 -3.15 11.34
N GLU A 85 -8.51 -2.63 12.17
CA GLU A 85 -8.19 -1.89 13.39
C GLU A 85 -7.50 -2.80 14.40
N ALA A 86 -7.98 -4.04 14.57
CA ALA A 86 -7.36 -5.01 15.47
C ALA A 86 -5.89 -5.32 15.10
N VAL A 87 -5.55 -5.32 13.80
CA VAL A 87 -4.14 -5.44 13.36
C VAL A 87 -3.35 -4.19 13.72
N GLY A 88 -3.94 -3.00 13.54
CA GLY A 88 -3.32 -1.73 13.94
C GLY A 88 -3.05 -1.67 15.44
N GLU A 89 -4.04 -2.06 16.27
CA GLU A 89 -3.92 -2.12 17.73
C GLU A 89 -2.87 -3.15 18.20
N ALA A 90 -2.81 -4.32 17.54
CA ALA A 90 -1.80 -5.33 17.83
C ALA A 90 -0.37 -4.82 17.56
N LEU A 91 -0.19 -4.02 16.51
CA LEU A 91 1.08 -3.36 16.22
C LEU A 91 1.37 -2.25 17.24
N ALA A 92 0.40 -1.39 17.53
CA ALA A 92 0.57 -0.27 18.46
C ALA A 92 0.90 -0.75 19.89
N SER A 93 0.37 -1.89 20.30
CA SER A 93 0.65 -2.49 21.62
C SER A 93 1.89 -3.39 21.66
N GLY A 94 2.52 -3.70 20.51
CA GLY A 94 3.61 -4.67 20.42
C GLY A 94 3.15 -6.13 20.54
N ALA A 95 1.86 -6.41 20.50
CA ALA A 95 1.32 -7.78 20.45
C ALA A 95 1.64 -8.48 19.13
N ALA A 96 1.77 -7.71 18.04
CA ALA A 96 2.35 -8.15 16.78
C ALA A 96 3.59 -7.30 16.45
N ASP A 97 4.60 -7.93 15.84
CA ASP A 97 5.82 -7.25 15.39
C ASP A 97 5.67 -6.68 13.99
N VAL A 98 4.93 -7.39 13.13
CA VAL A 98 4.74 -7.07 11.72
C VAL A 98 3.26 -7.13 11.36
N GLY A 99 2.77 -6.07 10.72
CA GLY A 99 1.47 -6.04 10.04
C GLY A 99 1.65 -6.26 8.54
N TYR A 100 0.95 -7.22 7.97
CA TYR A 100 1.10 -7.61 6.58
C TYR A 100 -0.15 -7.26 5.76
N GLY A 101 0.05 -6.57 4.65
CA GLY A 101 -1.03 -6.14 3.76
C GLY A 101 -1.89 -5.00 4.35
N VAL A 102 -1.30 -4.16 5.20
CA VAL A 102 -2.02 -3.10 5.91
C VAL A 102 -2.34 -1.94 4.96
N PRO A 103 -3.62 -1.58 4.78
CA PRO A 103 -3.99 -0.46 3.92
C PRO A 103 -3.55 0.89 4.50
N GLY A 104 -3.36 1.87 3.63
CA GLY A 104 -2.91 3.21 3.99
C GLY A 104 -3.81 3.92 5.00
N SER A 105 -5.12 3.65 4.98
CA SER A 105 -6.08 4.19 5.96
C SER A 105 -5.79 3.68 7.38
N THR A 106 -5.57 2.37 7.55
CA THR A 106 -5.18 1.81 8.84
C THR A 106 -3.80 2.33 9.26
N TYR A 107 -2.84 2.43 8.33
CA TYR A 107 -1.56 3.06 8.64
C TYR A 107 -1.73 4.49 9.16
N ALA A 108 -2.60 5.28 8.55
CA ALA A 108 -2.85 6.67 8.96
C ALA A 108 -3.38 6.79 10.40
N LEU A 109 -4.22 5.84 10.84
CA LEU A 109 -4.74 5.80 12.21
C LEU A 109 -3.65 5.53 13.26
N TYR A 110 -2.67 4.67 12.93
CA TYR A 110 -1.64 4.19 13.86
C TYR A 110 -0.23 4.70 13.51
N LYS A 111 -0.11 5.75 12.70
CA LYS A 111 1.19 6.25 12.18
C LYS A 111 2.21 6.60 13.25
N ASP A 112 1.75 6.99 14.43
CA ASP A 112 2.63 7.36 15.53
C ASP A 112 3.23 6.13 16.25
N ASP A 113 2.62 4.95 16.10
CA ASP A 113 2.98 3.70 16.79
C ASP A 113 3.71 2.71 15.89
N VAL A 114 3.72 2.94 14.57
CA VAL A 114 4.29 2.00 13.60
C VAL A 114 5.22 2.70 12.61
N ASN A 115 6.10 1.91 11.97
CA ASN A 115 6.86 2.34 10.80
C ASN A 115 6.43 1.53 9.58
N VAL A 116 6.20 2.19 8.44
CA VAL A 116 6.08 1.50 7.16
C VAL A 116 7.48 1.17 6.63
N ILE A 117 7.72 -0.08 6.25
CA ILE A 117 9.02 -0.53 5.73
C ILE A 117 8.98 -0.92 4.26
N LEU A 118 7.85 -1.44 3.79
CA LEU A 118 7.63 -1.84 2.41
C LEU A 118 6.22 -1.45 1.98
N THR A 119 6.05 -1.19 0.68
CA THR A 119 4.75 -1.12 0.01
C THR A 119 4.66 -2.23 -1.03
N ALA A 120 3.49 -2.83 -1.13
CA ALA A 120 3.21 -3.85 -2.14
C ALA A 120 3.22 -3.24 -3.54
N THR A 121 3.56 -4.06 -4.53
CA THR A 121 3.45 -3.69 -5.93
C THR A 121 2.40 -4.54 -6.62
N ARG A 122 1.74 -3.92 -7.60
CA ARG A 122 0.80 -4.56 -8.53
C ARG A 122 1.22 -4.25 -9.97
N ALA A 123 0.62 -4.91 -10.95
CA ALA A 123 0.84 -4.52 -12.34
C ALA A 123 0.42 -3.06 -12.53
N GLY A 124 1.29 -2.25 -13.10
CA GLY A 124 0.94 -0.89 -13.50
C GLY A 124 0.04 -0.91 -14.75
N LEU A 125 -0.53 0.23 -15.07
CA LEU A 125 -1.31 0.42 -16.30
C LEU A 125 -0.48 1.18 -17.33
N ASN A 126 -0.84 1.04 -18.60
CA ASN A 126 -0.29 1.86 -19.68
C ASN A 126 -0.72 3.34 -19.59
N LYS A 127 -1.71 3.66 -18.73
CA LYS A 127 -2.16 5.01 -18.39
C LYS A 127 -2.12 5.18 -16.87
N ASP A 128 -1.46 6.24 -16.40
CA ASP A 128 -1.43 6.67 -15.00
C ASP A 128 -1.30 8.20 -14.94
N SER A 129 -2.19 8.89 -15.68
CA SER A 129 -2.22 10.36 -15.70
C SER A 129 -3.05 10.91 -14.54
N SER A 130 -2.67 12.07 -14.04
CA SER A 130 -3.51 12.88 -13.15
C SER A 130 -4.51 13.77 -13.90
N ASP A 131 -4.39 13.86 -15.22
CA ASP A 131 -5.35 14.58 -16.08
C ASP A 131 -6.45 13.61 -16.54
N ALA A 132 -7.70 13.96 -16.26
CA ALA A 132 -8.87 13.18 -16.64
C ALA A 132 -8.99 12.97 -18.16
N LYS A 133 -8.61 13.98 -18.94
CA LYS A 133 -8.70 13.95 -20.40
C LYS A 133 -7.86 12.83 -21.03
N ASP A 134 -6.71 12.50 -20.42
CA ASP A 134 -5.82 11.45 -20.94
C ASP A 134 -6.44 10.04 -20.88
N TRP A 135 -7.52 9.89 -20.09
CA TRP A 135 -8.26 8.63 -19.97
C TRP A 135 -9.39 8.47 -21.00
N ASN A 136 -9.66 9.53 -21.79
CA ASN A 136 -10.84 9.67 -22.66
C ASN A 136 -10.51 9.51 -24.14
N ASP A 137 -9.48 8.76 -24.50
CA ASP A 137 -9.08 8.50 -25.89
C ASP A 137 -9.87 7.36 -26.56
N GLY A 138 -10.89 6.80 -25.89
CA GLY A 138 -11.71 5.70 -26.37
C GLY A 138 -11.00 4.33 -26.41
N LYS A 139 -9.78 4.24 -25.86
CA LYS A 139 -8.97 3.00 -25.84
C LYS A 139 -8.94 2.37 -24.48
N ALA A 140 -8.92 1.04 -24.46
CA ALA A 140 -8.74 0.26 -23.25
C ALA A 140 -7.42 0.60 -22.55
N THR A 141 -7.45 0.63 -21.22
CA THR A 141 -6.22 0.58 -20.44
C THR A 141 -5.74 -0.86 -20.36
N GLU A 142 -4.42 -1.04 -20.39
CA GLU A 142 -3.80 -2.36 -20.36
C GLU A 142 -2.78 -2.46 -19.20
N PRO A 143 -2.66 -3.63 -18.57
CA PRO A 143 -1.62 -3.87 -17.60
C PRO A 143 -0.25 -3.84 -18.27
N THR A 144 0.76 -3.40 -17.54
CA THR A 144 2.15 -3.41 -17.99
C THR A 144 2.99 -4.31 -17.09
N ASP A 145 4.17 -4.70 -17.59
CA ASP A 145 5.16 -5.43 -16.79
C ASP A 145 5.78 -4.57 -15.69
N LYS A 146 5.61 -3.25 -15.75
CA LYS A 146 6.07 -2.34 -14.71
C LYS A 146 5.22 -2.51 -13.46
N GLN A 147 5.88 -2.70 -12.34
CA GLN A 147 5.23 -2.78 -11.05
C GLN A 147 4.96 -1.38 -10.50
N ALA A 148 3.71 -1.10 -10.14
CA ALA A 148 3.25 0.13 -9.52
C ALA A 148 3.08 -0.04 -8.00
N THR A 149 3.47 0.99 -7.23
CA THR A 149 3.29 1.05 -5.76
C THR A 149 1.99 1.74 -5.36
N SER A 150 1.28 2.31 -6.32
CA SER A 150 0.04 3.04 -6.11
C SER A 150 -0.89 2.88 -7.30
N TYR A 151 -2.13 3.22 -7.09
CA TYR A 151 -3.16 3.35 -8.12
C TYR A 151 -3.92 4.67 -7.89
N ARG A 152 -4.92 4.98 -8.72
CA ARG A 152 -5.76 6.17 -8.55
C ARG A 152 -7.22 5.77 -8.45
N SER A 153 -8.04 6.64 -7.90
CA SER A 153 -9.46 6.62 -8.18
C SER A 153 -9.74 7.53 -9.39
N ILE A 154 -10.62 7.07 -10.26
CA ILE A 154 -11.15 7.82 -11.39
C ILE A 154 -12.66 8.05 -11.20
N LEU A 155 -13.11 9.24 -11.51
CA LEU A 155 -14.52 9.61 -11.47
C LEU A 155 -15.08 9.45 -12.89
N VAL A 156 -15.90 8.42 -13.08
CA VAL A 156 -16.38 8.01 -14.42
C VAL A 156 -17.82 8.46 -14.62
N THR A 157 -18.09 9.03 -15.78
CA THR A 157 -19.46 9.34 -16.24
C THR A 157 -19.90 8.40 -17.35
N GLY A 158 -21.21 8.17 -17.44
CA GLY A 158 -21.84 7.29 -18.43
C GLY A 158 -22.71 8.03 -19.43
N PRO A 159 -23.69 7.33 -20.05
CA PRO A 159 -24.52 7.86 -21.14
C PRO A 159 -25.61 8.83 -20.70
N SER A 160 -25.79 9.09 -19.39
CA SER A 160 -26.80 10.07 -18.92
C SER A 160 -26.54 11.47 -19.50
N GLU A 161 -27.57 12.29 -19.71
CA GLU A 161 -27.44 13.65 -20.21
C GLU A 161 -26.48 14.50 -19.35
N LYS A 162 -26.60 14.42 -18.03
CA LYS A 162 -25.72 15.12 -17.08
C LYS A 162 -24.29 14.61 -17.17
N GLY A 163 -24.09 13.29 -17.23
CA GLY A 163 -22.79 12.66 -17.38
C GLY A 163 -22.07 13.10 -18.65
N GLN A 164 -22.78 13.12 -19.77
CA GLN A 164 -22.25 13.57 -21.06
C GLN A 164 -21.92 15.07 -21.06
N ALA A 165 -22.72 15.90 -20.39
CA ALA A 165 -22.44 17.33 -20.25
C ALA A 165 -21.15 17.59 -19.48
N LEU A 166 -20.90 16.84 -18.37
CA LEU A 166 -19.67 16.89 -17.60
C LEU A 166 -18.47 16.45 -18.46
N ALA A 167 -18.61 15.30 -19.15
CA ALA A 167 -17.57 14.75 -20.02
C ALA A 167 -17.20 15.74 -21.15
N LYS A 168 -18.17 16.39 -21.75
CA LYS A 168 -17.94 17.38 -22.81
C LYS A 168 -17.07 18.55 -22.34
N LYS A 169 -17.32 19.09 -21.15
CA LYS A 169 -16.47 20.14 -20.56
C LYS A 169 -15.03 19.69 -20.38
N VAL A 170 -14.83 18.53 -19.74
CA VAL A 170 -13.50 17.99 -19.49
C VAL A 170 -12.75 17.74 -20.80
N ASN A 171 -13.40 17.11 -21.79
CA ASN A 171 -12.79 16.81 -23.07
C ASN A 171 -12.45 18.07 -23.88
N ALA A 172 -13.20 19.17 -23.67
CA ALA A 172 -12.88 20.49 -24.22
C ALA A 172 -11.72 21.19 -23.48
N GLY A 173 -11.22 20.63 -22.37
CA GLY A 173 -10.19 21.25 -21.52
C GLY A 173 -10.75 22.30 -20.57
N GLU A 174 -12.06 22.37 -20.38
CA GLU A 174 -12.70 23.27 -19.44
C GLU A 174 -12.63 22.71 -18.02
N LYS A 175 -12.46 23.57 -17.02
CA LYS A 175 -12.50 23.15 -15.61
C LYS A 175 -13.96 23.00 -15.16
N LEU A 176 -14.22 21.91 -14.47
CA LEU A 176 -15.48 21.74 -13.77
C LEU A 176 -15.55 22.69 -12.58
N THR A 177 -16.75 23.11 -12.24
CA THR A 177 -17.08 23.87 -11.04
C THR A 177 -17.89 23.04 -10.07
N TRP A 178 -17.98 23.46 -8.81
CA TRP A 178 -18.87 22.79 -7.85
C TRP A 178 -20.32 22.73 -8.32
N ASN A 179 -20.81 23.80 -8.96
CA ASN A 179 -22.17 23.83 -9.52
C ASN A 179 -22.39 22.81 -10.67
N ASP A 180 -21.35 22.38 -11.34
CA ASP A 180 -21.47 21.32 -12.32
C ASP A 180 -21.70 19.95 -11.66
N LEU A 181 -21.16 19.73 -10.47
CA LEU A 181 -21.07 18.44 -9.80
C LEU A 181 -22.12 18.22 -8.72
N LYS A 182 -22.48 19.26 -7.95
CA LYS A 182 -23.27 19.14 -6.71
C LYS A 182 -24.65 18.52 -6.90
N ASP A 183 -25.29 18.74 -8.05
CA ASP A 183 -26.64 18.27 -8.37
C ASP A 183 -26.62 17.02 -9.28
N ALA A 184 -25.46 16.45 -9.57
CA ALA A 184 -25.35 15.17 -10.27
C ALA A 184 -25.68 14.00 -9.32
N ASN A 185 -26.18 12.89 -9.88
CA ASN A 185 -26.43 11.66 -9.13
C ASN A 185 -25.12 10.85 -9.02
N TRP A 186 -24.63 10.69 -7.82
CA TRP A 186 -23.37 9.97 -7.56
C TRP A 186 -23.62 8.57 -7.00
N GLY A 187 -22.96 7.56 -7.57
CA GLY A 187 -22.87 6.22 -6.97
C GLY A 187 -21.63 6.15 -6.08
N LEU A 188 -21.80 5.99 -4.77
CA LEU A 188 -20.69 5.93 -3.82
C LEU A 188 -20.61 4.55 -3.17
N SER A 189 -19.40 4.04 -3.02
CA SER A 189 -19.13 2.83 -2.23
C SER A 189 -19.27 3.10 -0.73
N SER A 190 -18.97 2.09 0.11
CA SER A 190 -18.93 2.27 1.57
C SER A 190 -17.96 3.38 1.98
N THR A 191 -18.21 4.00 3.13
CA THR A 191 -17.42 5.13 3.66
C THR A 191 -15.94 4.78 3.90
N THR A 192 -15.61 3.50 4.01
CA THR A 192 -14.23 2.99 4.17
C THR A 192 -13.55 2.65 2.84
N SER A 193 -14.27 2.74 1.71
CA SER A 193 -13.70 2.47 0.39
C SER A 193 -12.75 3.59 -0.04
N ALA A 194 -11.47 3.29 -0.19
CA ALA A 194 -10.49 4.28 -0.63
C ALA A 194 -10.88 4.89 -1.98
N ALA A 195 -11.07 4.07 -3.03
CA ALA A 195 -11.35 4.56 -4.38
C ALA A 195 -12.80 4.98 -4.62
N GLY A 196 -13.76 4.42 -3.88
CA GLY A 196 -15.18 4.68 -4.10
C GLY A 196 -15.80 5.77 -3.21
N TYR A 197 -15.04 6.27 -2.20
CA TYR A 197 -15.55 7.25 -1.25
C TYR A 197 -14.47 8.21 -0.73
N VAL A 198 -13.42 7.69 -0.07
CA VAL A 198 -12.47 8.51 0.69
C VAL A 198 -11.67 9.44 -0.22
N TYR A 199 -11.05 8.92 -1.26
CA TYR A 199 -10.28 9.74 -2.20
C TYR A 199 -11.13 10.62 -3.12
N PRO A 200 -12.31 10.21 -3.57
CA PRO A 200 -13.29 11.14 -4.15
C PRO A 200 -13.63 12.33 -3.25
N SER A 201 -13.84 12.09 -1.92
CA SER A 201 -14.02 13.18 -0.95
C SER A 201 -12.81 14.11 -0.90
N LEU A 202 -11.60 13.55 -0.85
CA LEU A 202 -10.36 14.32 -0.86
C LEU A 202 -10.25 15.15 -2.15
N TRP A 203 -10.54 14.55 -3.31
CA TRP A 203 -10.50 15.24 -4.60
C TRP A 203 -11.49 16.41 -4.66
N LEU A 204 -12.73 16.21 -4.17
CA LEU A 204 -13.72 17.28 -4.07
C LEU A 204 -13.25 18.40 -3.13
N ASN A 205 -12.66 18.03 -1.99
CA ASN A 205 -12.14 19.01 -1.03
C ASN A 205 -10.99 19.83 -1.59
N ASP A 206 -10.07 19.20 -2.28
CA ASP A 206 -8.89 19.87 -2.85
C ASP A 206 -9.28 20.87 -3.95
N ASN A 207 -10.21 20.49 -4.82
CA ASN A 207 -10.61 21.28 -5.98
C ASN A 207 -11.72 22.29 -5.68
N PHE A 208 -12.65 21.99 -4.77
CA PHE A 208 -13.89 22.76 -4.59
C PHE A 208 -14.17 23.14 -3.13
N LYS A 209 -13.39 22.66 -2.14
CA LYS A 209 -13.61 22.84 -0.70
C LYS A 209 -14.92 22.20 -0.19
N HIS A 210 -15.37 21.16 -0.87
CA HIS A 210 -16.54 20.34 -0.57
C HIS A 210 -16.13 18.87 -0.49
N THR A 211 -17.00 18.02 0.05
CA THR A 211 -16.80 16.58 0.14
C THR A 211 -17.99 15.83 -0.46
N VAL A 212 -17.94 14.52 -0.52
CA VAL A 212 -19.08 13.72 -1.00
C VAL A 212 -20.33 13.88 -0.14
N THR A 213 -20.20 14.34 1.11
CA THR A 213 -21.34 14.62 2.01
C THR A 213 -22.09 15.90 1.66
N ASP A 214 -21.50 16.78 0.85
CA ASP A 214 -22.11 18.02 0.38
C ASP A 214 -22.89 17.83 -0.95
N LEU A 215 -22.81 16.64 -1.55
CA LEU A 215 -23.55 16.31 -2.77
C LEU A 215 -25.05 16.16 -2.49
N ALA A 216 -25.87 16.73 -3.37
CA ALA A 216 -27.32 16.71 -3.21
C ALA A 216 -27.92 15.31 -3.41
N HIS A 217 -27.34 14.50 -4.29
CA HIS A 217 -27.88 13.20 -4.67
C HIS A 217 -26.78 12.12 -4.68
N THR A 218 -26.87 11.23 -3.69
CA THR A 218 -25.96 10.08 -3.59
C THR A 218 -26.73 8.78 -3.42
N VAL A 219 -26.19 7.71 -4.02
CA VAL A 219 -26.73 6.35 -3.88
C VAL A 219 -25.57 5.45 -3.47
N THR A 220 -25.75 4.67 -2.42
CA THR A 220 -24.77 3.64 -2.06
C THR A 220 -24.81 2.50 -3.06
N ILE A 221 -23.64 2.09 -3.52
CA ILE A 221 -23.45 0.92 -4.39
C ILE A 221 -22.82 -0.21 -3.58
N ASP A 222 -23.29 -1.44 -3.80
CA ASP A 222 -22.78 -2.62 -3.10
C ASP A 222 -21.49 -3.16 -3.76
N SER A 223 -21.32 -2.90 -5.07
CA SER A 223 -20.16 -3.32 -5.86
C SER A 223 -19.96 -2.41 -7.05
N TYR A 224 -18.75 -2.41 -7.64
CA TYR A 224 -18.51 -1.67 -8.89
C TYR A 224 -19.37 -2.19 -10.05
N GLY A 225 -19.70 -3.49 -10.08
CA GLY A 225 -20.61 -4.06 -11.06
C GLY A 225 -22.01 -3.47 -10.97
N SER A 226 -22.58 -3.38 -9.76
CA SER A 226 -23.90 -2.74 -9.55
C SER A 226 -23.86 -1.23 -9.83
N GLY A 227 -22.74 -0.57 -9.52
CA GLY A 227 -22.50 0.83 -9.85
C GLY A 227 -22.47 1.07 -11.36
N LEU A 228 -21.73 0.24 -12.10
CA LEU A 228 -21.65 0.32 -13.57
C LEU A 228 -22.97 0.01 -14.26
N ALA A 229 -23.77 -0.94 -13.75
CA ALA A 229 -25.13 -1.19 -14.25
C ALA A 229 -26.03 0.05 -14.09
N ARG A 230 -25.95 0.74 -12.94
CA ARG A 230 -26.68 2.00 -12.71
C ARG A 230 -26.15 3.16 -13.58
N LEU A 231 -24.84 3.22 -13.81
CA LEU A 231 -24.21 4.19 -14.70
C LEU A 231 -24.68 3.98 -16.15
N ALA A 232 -24.68 2.73 -16.62
CA ALA A 232 -25.11 2.32 -17.95
C ALA A 232 -26.59 2.65 -18.19
N SER A 233 -27.45 2.48 -17.18
CA SER A 233 -28.89 2.81 -17.28
C SER A 233 -29.21 4.31 -17.07
N GLY A 234 -28.20 5.14 -16.76
CA GLY A 234 -28.41 6.57 -16.48
C GLY A 234 -29.06 6.87 -15.14
N GLN A 235 -29.13 5.89 -14.21
CA GLN A 235 -29.63 6.11 -12.83
C GLN A 235 -28.65 6.93 -11.99
N ILE A 236 -27.36 6.86 -12.29
CA ILE A 236 -26.32 7.71 -11.73
C ILE A 236 -25.54 8.38 -12.87
N ASP A 237 -25.01 9.56 -12.59
CA ASP A 237 -24.25 10.36 -13.54
C ASP A 237 -22.74 10.19 -13.35
N VAL A 238 -22.31 9.97 -12.11
CA VAL A 238 -20.88 9.86 -11.74
C VAL A 238 -20.67 8.65 -10.85
N LEU A 239 -19.65 7.86 -11.19
CA LEU A 239 -19.22 6.68 -10.42
C LEU A 239 -17.71 6.75 -10.16
N PRO A 240 -17.27 7.04 -8.93
CA PRO A 240 -15.88 6.85 -8.53
C PRO A 240 -15.53 5.37 -8.44
N MET A 241 -14.36 4.99 -8.99
CA MET A 241 -13.86 3.62 -8.95
C MET A 241 -12.33 3.59 -9.04
N TYR A 242 -11.69 2.46 -8.68
CA TYR A 242 -10.25 2.32 -8.90
C TYR A 242 -9.91 2.36 -10.39
N ALA A 243 -8.78 2.92 -10.72
CA ALA A 243 -8.27 2.93 -12.09
C ALA A 243 -7.56 1.60 -12.42
N ASP A 244 -7.98 0.78 -13.41
CA ASP A 244 -9.15 1.09 -14.19
C ASP A 244 -10.16 -0.05 -14.10
N ALA A 245 -11.16 0.10 -13.26
CA ALA A 245 -12.18 -0.93 -13.05
C ALA A 245 -13.02 -1.21 -14.32
N ARG A 246 -13.06 -0.28 -15.28
CA ARG A 246 -13.75 -0.48 -16.56
C ARG A 246 -13.28 -1.76 -17.28
N ARG A 247 -12.01 -2.14 -17.08
CA ARG A 247 -11.43 -3.36 -17.66
C ARG A 247 -12.12 -4.63 -17.18
N ASP A 248 -12.44 -4.68 -15.90
CA ASP A 248 -13.00 -5.86 -15.27
C ASP A 248 -14.47 -6.08 -15.67
N PHE A 249 -15.11 -5.04 -16.20
CA PHE A 249 -16.51 -5.05 -16.59
C PHE A 249 -16.74 -4.72 -18.09
N ALA A 250 -15.69 -4.70 -18.92
CA ALA A 250 -15.79 -4.34 -20.32
C ALA A 250 -16.74 -5.26 -21.10
N ASP A 251 -16.66 -6.55 -20.86
CA ASP A 251 -17.56 -7.53 -21.50
C ASP A 251 -19.00 -7.40 -20.96
N ALA A 252 -19.17 -7.18 -19.65
CA ALA A 252 -20.48 -7.04 -19.04
C ALA A 252 -21.19 -5.76 -19.49
N TRP A 253 -20.44 -4.73 -19.87
CA TRP A 253 -20.99 -3.46 -20.34
C TRP A 253 -21.92 -3.63 -21.54
N THR A 254 -21.52 -4.41 -22.53
CA THR A 254 -22.34 -4.72 -23.70
C THR A 254 -23.25 -5.93 -23.47
N SER A 255 -22.73 -7.03 -22.92
CA SER A 255 -23.46 -8.29 -22.82
C SER A 255 -24.54 -8.32 -21.74
N THR A 256 -24.32 -7.57 -20.64
CA THR A 256 -25.20 -7.62 -19.45
C THR A 256 -25.92 -6.30 -19.20
N TYR A 257 -25.21 -5.15 -19.39
CA TYR A 257 -25.80 -3.83 -19.12
C TYR A 257 -26.47 -3.23 -20.36
N GLY A 258 -26.42 -3.91 -21.52
CA GLY A 258 -27.20 -3.60 -22.72
C GLY A 258 -26.70 -2.40 -23.51
N GLN A 259 -25.47 -1.99 -23.32
CA GLN A 259 -24.88 -0.89 -24.07
C GLN A 259 -24.46 -1.33 -25.48
N LYS A 260 -24.41 -0.40 -26.40
CA LYS A 260 -24.17 -0.69 -27.83
C LYS A 260 -22.70 -0.64 -28.21
N GLU A 261 -21.98 0.29 -27.63
CA GLU A 261 -20.55 0.50 -27.85
C GLU A 261 -19.74 -0.01 -26.66
N SER A 262 -18.42 0.01 -26.79
CA SER A 262 -17.54 -0.39 -25.70
C SER A 262 -17.63 0.58 -24.51
N ILE A 263 -17.33 0.11 -23.31
CA ILE A 263 -17.26 0.94 -22.10
C ILE A 263 -16.30 2.14 -22.28
N TRP A 264 -15.27 1.97 -23.09
CA TRP A 264 -14.29 3.02 -23.40
C TRP A 264 -14.85 4.14 -24.30
N ALA A 265 -15.80 3.81 -25.15
CA ALA A 265 -16.46 4.75 -26.04
C ALA A 265 -17.61 5.50 -25.35
N GLU A 266 -18.34 4.83 -24.45
CA GLU A 266 -19.55 5.37 -23.83
C GLU A 266 -19.32 5.98 -22.44
N THR A 267 -18.11 5.80 -21.85
CA THR A 267 -17.76 6.40 -20.56
C THR A 267 -16.59 7.36 -20.67
N ASN A 268 -16.59 8.37 -19.81
CA ASN A 268 -15.51 9.34 -19.73
C ASN A 268 -15.08 9.55 -18.28
N VAL A 269 -13.80 9.79 -18.07
CA VAL A 269 -13.25 10.21 -16.79
C VAL A 269 -13.36 11.73 -16.69
N ILE A 270 -13.93 12.22 -15.59
CA ILE A 270 -14.09 13.65 -15.33
C ILE A 270 -13.22 14.16 -14.17
N GLY A 271 -12.61 13.27 -13.43
CA GLY A 271 -11.69 13.59 -12.35
C GLY A 271 -10.79 12.41 -12.03
N VAL A 272 -9.59 12.71 -11.58
CA VAL A 272 -8.59 11.73 -11.15
C VAL A 272 -8.06 12.17 -9.79
N THR A 273 -8.07 11.25 -8.83
CA THR A 273 -7.62 11.55 -7.47
C THR A 273 -6.09 11.53 -7.35
N PRO A 274 -5.53 12.06 -6.25
CA PRO A 274 -4.17 11.72 -5.85
C PRO A 274 -3.92 10.21 -5.84
N ALA A 275 -2.65 9.81 -5.88
CA ALA A 275 -2.27 8.41 -5.81
C ALA A 275 -2.69 7.78 -4.48
N ILE A 276 -3.25 6.59 -4.54
CA ILE A 276 -3.60 5.72 -3.41
C ILE A 276 -2.50 4.67 -3.33
N TYR A 277 -1.74 4.66 -2.25
CA TYR A 277 -0.67 3.68 -2.08
C TYR A 277 -1.25 2.29 -1.86
N ASN A 278 -0.55 1.29 -2.41
CA ASN A 278 -0.89 -0.11 -2.16
C ASN A 278 -0.60 -0.47 -0.70
N ASP A 279 -1.12 -1.62 -0.28
CA ASP A 279 -0.98 -2.13 1.07
C ASP A 279 0.48 -2.15 1.52
N GLY A 280 0.71 -1.77 2.77
CA GLY A 280 2.04 -1.71 3.36
C GLY A 280 2.39 -2.94 4.19
N ILE A 281 3.70 -3.11 4.40
CA ILE A 281 4.23 -3.92 5.50
C ILE A 281 4.66 -2.94 6.58
N LEU A 282 3.97 -3.01 7.71
CA LEU A 282 4.23 -2.14 8.87
C LEU A 282 4.96 -2.92 9.95
N VAL A 283 5.76 -2.23 10.74
CA VAL A 283 6.42 -2.80 11.92
C VAL A 283 6.12 -1.97 13.15
N SER A 284 5.92 -2.64 14.28
CA SER A 284 5.65 -2.01 15.57
C SER A 284 6.87 -1.25 16.08
N LYS A 285 6.67 -0.03 16.59
CA LYS A 285 7.71 0.72 17.32
C LYS A 285 7.91 0.19 18.75
N GLU A 286 6.91 -0.51 19.31
CA GLU A 286 6.99 -1.14 20.64
C GLU A 286 7.72 -2.50 20.60
N SER A 287 7.91 -3.09 19.42
CA SER A 287 8.61 -4.35 19.26
C SER A 287 10.12 -4.21 19.47
N LYS A 288 10.64 -4.87 20.49
CA LYS A 288 12.07 -4.84 20.88
C LYS A 288 12.99 -5.48 19.84
N ILE A 289 12.47 -6.36 19.00
CA ILE A 289 13.23 -7.02 17.94
C ILE A 289 13.34 -6.15 16.67
N MET A 290 12.51 -5.12 16.53
CA MET A 290 12.45 -4.25 15.33
C MET A 290 13.56 -3.18 15.35
N THR A 291 14.80 -3.58 15.61
CA THR A 291 15.95 -2.69 15.46
C THR A 291 16.15 -2.27 13.99
N PRO A 292 16.80 -1.13 13.69
CA PRO A 292 17.06 -0.71 12.31
C PRO A 292 17.74 -1.78 11.45
N GLU A 293 18.68 -2.54 12.05
CA GLU A 293 19.40 -3.62 11.38
C GLU A 293 18.46 -4.79 11.06
N PHE A 294 17.60 -5.18 11.99
CA PHE A 294 16.62 -6.24 11.74
C PHE A 294 15.56 -5.82 10.72
N GLN A 295 15.07 -4.58 10.79
CA GLN A 295 14.14 -4.07 9.77
C GLN A 295 14.76 -4.11 8.36
N LYS A 296 16.07 -3.80 8.24
CA LYS A 296 16.79 -3.93 6.97
C LYS A 296 16.83 -5.38 6.47
N ALA A 297 17.17 -6.32 7.35
CA ALA A 297 17.19 -7.75 7.05
C ALA A 297 15.80 -8.27 6.70
N LEU A 298 14.77 -7.88 7.44
CA LEU A 298 13.37 -8.24 7.21
C LEU A 298 12.87 -7.75 5.85
N LYS A 299 13.18 -6.50 5.48
CA LYS A 299 12.87 -5.97 4.15
C LYS A 299 13.49 -6.79 3.02
N ALA A 300 14.76 -7.14 3.16
CA ALA A 300 15.44 -7.98 2.17
C ALA A 300 14.79 -9.37 2.10
N ALA A 301 14.59 -10.01 3.24
CA ALA A 301 13.98 -11.34 3.33
C ALA A 301 12.57 -11.39 2.71
N ILE A 302 11.70 -10.40 2.99
CA ILE A 302 10.35 -10.35 2.40
C ILE A 302 10.42 -10.15 0.88
N LYS A 303 11.33 -9.30 0.38
CA LYS A 303 11.50 -9.10 -1.06
C LYS A 303 12.00 -10.37 -1.74
N ASP A 304 13.02 -11.01 -1.19
CA ASP A 304 13.64 -12.21 -1.74
C ASP A 304 12.64 -13.39 -1.70
N MET A 305 11.91 -13.57 -0.60
CA MET A 305 10.80 -14.52 -0.50
C MET A 305 9.81 -14.33 -1.66
N GLY A 306 9.42 -13.10 -1.95
CA GLY A 306 8.49 -12.76 -3.02
C GLY A 306 8.97 -13.10 -4.42
N THR A 307 10.25 -13.44 -4.62
CA THR A 307 10.79 -13.91 -5.91
C THR A 307 10.68 -15.43 -6.08
N THR A 308 10.50 -16.17 -5.00
CA THR A 308 10.36 -17.64 -5.04
C THR A 308 8.97 -18.06 -5.51
N GLU A 309 8.83 -19.28 -6.05
CA GLU A 309 7.53 -19.75 -6.54
C GLU A 309 6.49 -19.86 -5.42
N ASP A 310 6.88 -20.35 -4.23
CA ASP A 310 5.96 -20.46 -3.10
C ASP A 310 5.70 -19.09 -2.45
N GLY A 311 6.69 -18.23 -2.41
CA GLY A 311 6.49 -16.85 -1.96
C GLY A 311 5.52 -16.07 -2.85
N LYS A 312 5.58 -16.24 -4.17
CA LYS A 312 4.60 -15.64 -5.09
C LYS A 312 3.16 -16.09 -4.79
N LYS A 313 2.97 -17.34 -4.35
CA LYS A 313 1.64 -17.84 -3.93
C LYS A 313 1.16 -17.12 -2.67
N VAL A 314 2.07 -16.85 -1.70
CA VAL A 314 1.75 -16.04 -0.51
C VAL A 314 1.34 -14.63 -0.91
N LEU A 315 2.11 -14.00 -1.81
CA LEU A 315 1.81 -12.65 -2.28
C LEU A 315 0.48 -12.57 -3.03
N ALA A 316 0.14 -13.60 -3.77
CA ALA A 316 -1.05 -13.65 -4.61
C ALA A 316 -2.36 -13.56 -3.80
N VAL A 317 -2.36 -13.87 -2.50
CA VAL A 317 -3.54 -13.74 -1.63
C VAL A 317 -4.10 -12.32 -1.63
N TYR A 318 -3.22 -11.31 -1.77
CA TYR A 318 -3.60 -9.89 -1.89
C TYR A 318 -3.37 -9.32 -3.30
N SER A 319 -3.18 -10.18 -4.31
CA SER A 319 -2.84 -9.78 -5.68
C SER A 319 -1.53 -8.98 -5.77
N HIS A 320 -0.63 -9.15 -4.81
CA HIS A 320 0.68 -8.51 -4.84
C HIS A 320 1.60 -9.20 -5.85
N LYS A 321 2.48 -8.42 -6.48
CA LYS A 321 3.51 -8.89 -7.41
C LYS A 321 4.91 -8.83 -6.82
N GLY A 322 5.11 -8.07 -5.75
CA GLY A 322 6.37 -7.87 -5.06
C GLY A 322 6.29 -6.70 -4.09
N TYR A 323 7.44 -6.21 -3.66
CA TYR A 323 7.54 -5.10 -2.70
C TYR A 323 8.62 -4.11 -3.09
N LYS A 324 8.40 -2.84 -2.75
CA LYS A 324 9.39 -1.76 -2.78
C LYS A 324 9.55 -1.14 -1.40
N ASP A 325 10.72 -0.54 -1.15
CA ASP A 325 10.92 0.24 0.07
C ASP A 325 9.89 1.36 0.13
N ALA A 326 9.35 1.57 1.32
CA ALA A 326 8.40 2.61 1.61
C ALA A 326 8.89 3.48 2.78
N LYS A 327 8.40 4.70 2.84
CA LYS A 327 8.63 5.66 3.90
C LYS A 327 7.35 6.45 4.18
N GLU A 328 7.23 7.00 5.36
CA GLU A 328 6.05 7.76 5.80
C GLU A 328 5.63 8.85 4.79
N SER A 329 6.61 9.56 4.21
CA SER A 329 6.33 10.62 3.25
C SER A 329 5.63 10.18 1.96
N ASP A 330 5.61 8.88 1.67
CA ASP A 330 4.90 8.32 0.51
C ASP A 330 3.39 8.26 0.76
N TYR A 331 2.97 8.24 2.04
CA TYR A 331 1.57 8.09 2.48
C TYR A 331 0.89 9.42 2.86
N LYS A 332 1.38 10.56 2.36
CA LYS A 332 0.81 11.89 2.69
C LYS A 332 -0.66 12.03 2.29
N SER A 333 -1.07 11.42 1.19
CA SER A 333 -2.46 11.45 0.73
C SER A 333 -3.38 10.66 1.65
N GLU A 334 -2.92 9.53 2.18
CA GLU A 334 -3.64 8.72 3.16
C GLU A 334 -3.87 9.51 4.46
N PHE A 335 -2.83 10.19 4.94
CA PHE A 335 -2.93 11.02 6.14
C PHE A 335 -3.88 12.21 5.93
N ALA A 336 -3.85 12.85 4.76
CA ALA A 336 -4.78 13.93 4.43
C ALA A 336 -6.23 13.41 4.32
N ALA A 337 -6.42 12.24 3.72
CA ALA A 337 -7.73 11.61 3.60
C ALA A 337 -8.31 11.22 4.96
N GLU A 338 -7.49 10.67 5.86
CA GLU A 338 -7.90 10.33 7.22
C GLU A 338 -8.25 11.57 8.04
N GLN A 339 -7.45 12.63 7.97
CA GLN A 339 -7.75 13.91 8.63
C GLN A 339 -9.08 14.51 8.15
N LEU A 340 -9.39 14.40 6.85
CA LEU A 340 -10.64 14.86 6.29
C LEU A 340 -11.81 14.02 6.81
N SER A 341 -11.66 12.70 6.86
CA SER A 341 -12.66 11.77 7.40
C SER A 341 -13.01 12.07 8.85
N GLN A 342 -11.99 12.29 9.70
CA GLN A 342 -12.17 12.65 11.10
C GLN A 342 -12.88 14.00 11.32
N LYS A 343 -12.66 14.98 10.41
CA LYS A 343 -13.39 16.26 10.48
C LYS A 343 -14.85 16.13 10.12
N ASN A 344 -15.19 15.23 9.21
CA ASN A 344 -16.57 15.01 8.75
C ASN A 344 -17.37 14.13 9.71
N ALA A 345 -16.70 13.41 10.62
CA ALA A 345 -17.33 12.57 11.64
C ALA A 345 -17.75 13.34 12.92
N LYS A 346 -17.31 14.59 13.06
CA LYS A 346 -17.66 15.52 14.16
C LYS A 346 -18.77 16.47 13.76
#